data_50ab2d589f9b14d158254c898349ddc5
#
_entry.id   50ab2d589f9b14d158254c898349ddc5
#
_cell.length_a   1.000
_cell.length_b   1.000
_cell.length_c   1.000
_cell.angle_alpha   90.00
_cell.angle_beta   90.00
_cell.angle_gamma   90.00
#
_symmetry.space_group_name_H-M   'P 1'
#
loop_
_entity.id
_entity.type
_entity.pdbx_description
1 polymer ?
#
loop_
_entity_poly.entity_id
_entity_poly.type
_entity_poly.pdbx_seq_one_letter_code
_entity_poly.pdbx_strand_id
1 'polypeptide(L)'
;MNRLEIVNNISTNIERERIKLGMSQAQFAKALDMSLSTYKRIANGESSRIDIYTAYLIYKLTGRFSCELTGFNDDVINLVKRIKKLSKNQRILIDSIIDTELALSAYKDESSHTEDLISVLIPTGNMTDGMIFLQCRKA
;
A
#
# COMPACT_ATOMS: atom_id res chain seq x y z
N MET A 1 -13.86 1.68 8.75
CA MET A 1 -14.76 1.45 7.59
C MET A 1 -15.38 0.06 7.73
N ASN A 2 -16.68 -0.03 7.75
CA ASN A 2 -17.38 -1.31 7.89
C ASN A 2 -17.68 -1.94 6.51
N ARG A 3 -18.11 -3.23 6.50
CA ARG A 3 -18.36 -3.97 5.26
C ARG A 3 -19.43 -3.30 4.37
N LEU A 4 -20.49 -2.77 4.95
CA LEU A 4 -21.58 -2.13 4.21
C LEU A 4 -21.11 -0.86 3.51
N GLU A 5 -20.29 -0.08 4.19
CA GLU A 5 -19.69 1.13 3.64
C GLU A 5 -18.76 0.83 2.44
N ILE A 6 -17.96 -0.23 2.54
CA ILE A 6 -17.11 -0.70 1.42
C ILE A 6 -17.97 -1.09 0.21
N VAL A 7 -19.05 -1.84 0.43
CA VAL A 7 -19.94 -2.30 -0.65
C VAL A 7 -20.60 -1.10 -1.34
N ASN A 8 -21.10 -0.13 -0.58
CA ASN A 8 -21.71 1.08 -1.13
C ASN A 8 -20.69 1.93 -1.91
N ASN A 9 -19.48 2.05 -1.40
CA ASN A 9 -18.41 2.77 -2.10
C ASN A 9 -18.05 2.10 -3.43
N ILE A 10 -17.93 0.78 -3.45
CA ILE A 10 -17.67 0.01 -4.67
C ILE A 10 -18.78 0.24 -5.69
N SER A 11 -20.05 0.08 -5.31
CA SER A 11 -21.18 0.24 -6.23
C SER A 11 -21.24 1.65 -6.80
N THR A 12 -21.10 2.66 -5.97
CA THR A 12 -21.12 4.07 -6.39
C THR A 12 -19.95 4.40 -7.31
N ASN A 13 -18.75 3.95 -6.96
CA ASN A 13 -17.56 4.27 -7.73
C ASN A 13 -17.51 3.53 -9.07
N ILE A 14 -17.93 2.27 -9.12
CA ILE A 14 -17.96 1.50 -10.37
C ILE A 14 -19.00 2.06 -11.36
N GLU A 15 -20.18 2.46 -10.89
CA GLU A 15 -21.19 3.13 -11.72
C GLU A 15 -20.70 4.51 -12.21
N ARG A 16 -20.01 5.25 -11.36
CA ARG A 16 -19.42 6.54 -11.76
C ARG A 16 -18.40 6.36 -12.89
N GLU A 17 -17.54 5.36 -12.81
CA GLU A 17 -16.55 5.10 -13.88
C GLU A 17 -17.23 4.62 -15.17
N ARG A 18 -18.25 3.76 -15.08
CA ARG A 18 -19.05 3.36 -16.25
C ARG A 18 -19.66 4.58 -16.95
N ILE A 19 -20.29 5.47 -16.20
CA ILE A 19 -20.92 6.69 -16.75
C ILE A 19 -19.89 7.60 -17.41
N LYS A 20 -18.71 7.78 -16.82
CA LYS A 20 -17.61 8.56 -17.42
C LYS A 20 -17.16 7.99 -18.77
N LEU A 21 -17.20 6.68 -18.93
CA LEU A 21 -16.85 6.00 -20.17
C LEU A 21 -18.00 6.01 -21.20
N GLY A 22 -19.18 6.55 -20.86
CA GLY A 22 -20.34 6.58 -21.72
C GLY A 22 -20.94 5.19 -22.04
N MET A 23 -20.62 4.18 -21.22
CA MET A 23 -21.03 2.80 -21.45
C MET A 23 -22.38 2.50 -20.80
N SER A 24 -23.24 1.71 -21.50
CA SER A 24 -24.39 1.08 -20.88
C SER A 24 -23.95 -0.01 -19.87
N GLN A 25 -24.82 -0.40 -18.95
CA GLN A 25 -24.53 -1.49 -18.00
C GLN A 25 -24.18 -2.80 -18.72
N ALA A 26 -24.85 -3.10 -19.83
CA ALA A 26 -24.57 -4.30 -20.61
C ALA A 26 -23.19 -4.26 -21.30
N GLN A 27 -22.81 -3.11 -21.84
CA GLN A 27 -21.49 -2.91 -22.45
C GLN A 27 -20.37 -3.00 -21.40
N PHE A 28 -20.57 -2.38 -20.25
CA PHE A 28 -19.58 -2.39 -19.20
C PHE A 28 -19.43 -3.79 -18.57
N ALA A 29 -20.54 -4.50 -18.32
CA ALA A 29 -20.51 -5.90 -17.87
C ALA A 29 -19.71 -6.79 -18.84
N LYS A 30 -19.98 -6.65 -20.16
CA LYS A 30 -19.24 -7.37 -21.20
C LYS A 30 -17.75 -7.03 -21.20
N ALA A 31 -17.40 -5.76 -21.01
CA ALA A 31 -16.01 -5.32 -20.95
C ALA A 31 -15.27 -5.84 -19.70
N LEU A 32 -16.00 -6.14 -18.62
CA LEU A 32 -15.50 -6.77 -17.41
C LEU A 32 -15.60 -8.30 -17.44
N ASP A 33 -15.93 -8.90 -18.59
CA ASP A 33 -16.07 -10.34 -18.77
C ASP A 33 -17.03 -11.00 -17.77
N MET A 34 -18.14 -10.31 -17.45
CA MET A 34 -19.16 -10.81 -16.53
C MET A 34 -20.56 -10.70 -17.11
N SER A 35 -21.50 -11.47 -16.53
CA SER A 35 -22.91 -11.36 -16.91
C SER A 35 -23.50 -10.03 -16.45
N LEU A 36 -24.51 -9.54 -17.19
CA LEU A 36 -25.24 -8.32 -16.80
C LEU A 36 -25.90 -8.47 -15.42
N SER A 37 -26.37 -9.66 -15.08
CA SER A 37 -26.96 -9.93 -13.75
C SER A 37 -25.93 -9.82 -12.62
N THR A 38 -24.71 -10.34 -12.85
CA THR A 38 -23.60 -10.20 -11.90
C THR A 38 -23.23 -8.73 -11.72
N TYR A 39 -23.10 -8.00 -12.82
CA TYR A 39 -22.81 -6.58 -12.76
C TYR A 39 -23.88 -5.79 -11.99
N LYS A 40 -25.16 -6.02 -12.27
CA LYS A 40 -26.27 -5.34 -11.58
C LYS A 40 -26.22 -5.57 -10.06
N ARG A 41 -25.87 -6.78 -9.62
CA ARG A 41 -25.71 -7.07 -8.18
C ARG A 41 -24.58 -6.25 -7.54
N ILE A 42 -23.49 -6.04 -8.26
CA ILE A 42 -22.41 -5.17 -7.78
C ILE A 42 -22.85 -3.71 -7.77
N ALA A 43 -23.47 -3.25 -8.86
CA ALA A 43 -23.94 -1.86 -8.99
C ALA A 43 -25.03 -1.48 -7.98
N ASN A 44 -25.85 -2.46 -7.56
CA ASN A 44 -26.89 -2.27 -6.54
C ASN A 44 -26.36 -2.43 -5.10
N GLY A 45 -25.06 -2.70 -4.91
CA GLY A 45 -24.52 -2.94 -3.58
C GLY A 45 -24.92 -4.28 -2.95
N GLU A 46 -25.41 -5.24 -3.73
CA GLU A 46 -25.78 -6.58 -3.26
C GLU A 46 -24.58 -7.54 -3.20
N SER A 47 -23.48 -7.19 -3.86
CA SER A 47 -22.27 -7.98 -3.89
C SER A 47 -21.02 -7.09 -3.94
N SER A 48 -20.04 -7.43 -3.11
CA SER A 48 -18.69 -6.82 -3.13
C SER A 48 -17.63 -7.77 -3.70
N ARG A 49 -18.03 -8.91 -4.26
CA ARG A 49 -17.07 -9.89 -4.79
C ARG A 49 -16.57 -9.42 -6.15
N ILE A 50 -15.34 -8.93 -6.14
CA ILE A 50 -14.55 -8.61 -7.33
C ILE A 50 -13.31 -9.51 -7.24
N ASP A 51 -13.18 -10.44 -8.19
CA ASP A 51 -11.98 -11.27 -8.29
C ASP A 51 -10.81 -10.49 -8.89
N ILE A 52 -9.61 -11.06 -8.82
CA ILE A 52 -8.38 -10.42 -9.28
C ILE A 52 -8.44 -10.10 -10.78
N TYR A 53 -9.05 -10.98 -11.59
CA TYR A 53 -9.17 -10.78 -13.03
C TYR A 53 -10.11 -9.61 -13.35
N THR A 54 -11.27 -9.56 -12.72
CA THR A 54 -12.20 -8.43 -12.82
C THR A 54 -11.55 -7.12 -12.34
N ALA A 55 -10.81 -7.15 -11.24
CA ALA A 55 -10.07 -5.97 -10.75
C ALA A 55 -9.04 -5.46 -11.77
N TYR A 56 -8.33 -6.38 -12.45
CA TYR A 56 -7.41 -6.05 -13.54
C TYR A 56 -8.12 -5.43 -14.74
N LEU A 57 -9.29 -5.96 -15.14
CA LEU A 57 -10.08 -5.40 -16.23
C LEU A 57 -10.61 -4.00 -15.91
N ILE A 58 -11.07 -3.78 -14.67
CA ILE A 58 -11.45 -2.46 -14.18
C ILE A 58 -10.28 -1.49 -14.31
N TYR A 59 -9.10 -1.89 -13.83
CA TYR A 59 -7.90 -1.06 -13.96
C TYR A 59 -7.56 -0.74 -15.42
N LYS A 60 -7.62 -1.73 -16.30
CA LYS A 60 -7.36 -1.52 -17.74
C LYS A 60 -8.32 -0.53 -18.39
N LEU A 61 -9.61 -0.60 -18.04
CA LEU A 61 -10.66 0.24 -18.61
C LEU A 61 -10.66 1.67 -18.04
N THR A 62 -10.43 1.79 -16.72
CA THR A 62 -10.68 3.04 -16.00
C THR A 62 -9.39 3.72 -15.51
N GLY A 63 -8.28 2.99 -15.49
CA GLY A 63 -7.03 3.42 -14.83
C GLY A 63 -7.12 3.45 -13.30
N ARG A 64 -8.23 2.95 -12.71
CA ARG A 64 -8.46 2.92 -11.25
C ARG A 64 -8.08 1.59 -10.65
N PHE A 65 -7.33 1.63 -9.56
CA PHE A 65 -7.08 0.44 -8.75
C PHE A 65 -8.34 0.02 -7.98
N SER A 66 -8.51 -1.26 -7.71
CA SER A 66 -9.65 -1.78 -6.94
C SER A 66 -9.76 -1.16 -5.53
N CYS A 67 -8.64 -0.84 -4.89
CA CYS A 67 -8.62 -0.14 -3.61
C CYS A 67 -9.20 1.29 -3.70
N GLU A 68 -9.09 1.97 -4.82
CA GLU A 68 -9.73 3.28 -5.02
C GLU A 68 -11.26 3.18 -5.12
N LEU A 69 -11.77 2.04 -5.58
CA LEU A 69 -13.23 1.79 -5.63
C LEU A 69 -13.82 1.60 -4.25
N THR A 70 -13.04 1.09 -3.28
CA THR A 70 -13.51 0.91 -1.90
C THR A 70 -13.67 2.22 -1.14
N GLY A 71 -13.20 3.34 -1.70
CA GLY A 71 -13.20 4.64 -1.03
C GLY A 71 -12.07 4.80 -0.02
N PHE A 72 -11.09 3.92 -0.04
CA PHE A 72 -9.85 4.13 0.69
C PHE A 72 -9.16 5.37 0.11
N ASN A 73 -9.19 6.43 0.88
CA ASN A 73 -8.37 7.62 0.62
C ASN A 73 -7.03 7.39 1.32
N ASP A 74 -6.22 6.51 0.75
CA ASP A 74 -4.93 6.18 1.30
C ASP A 74 -3.88 7.16 0.75
N ASP A 75 -3.07 7.69 1.63
CA ASP A 75 -1.92 8.55 1.27
C ASP A 75 -0.99 7.84 0.29
N VAL A 76 -0.89 6.50 0.39
CA VAL A 76 -0.14 5.66 -0.55
C VAL A 76 -0.71 5.74 -1.97
N ILE A 77 -2.03 5.67 -2.15
CA ILE A 77 -2.67 5.81 -3.46
C ILE A 77 -2.39 7.18 -4.06
N ASN A 78 -2.49 8.23 -3.24
CA ASN A 78 -2.19 9.58 -3.66
C ASN A 78 -0.71 9.76 -4.04
N LEU A 79 0.18 9.14 -3.28
CA LEU A 79 1.61 9.11 -3.58
C LEU A 79 1.87 8.40 -4.92
N VAL A 80 1.31 7.23 -5.17
CA VAL A 80 1.43 6.50 -6.43
C VAL A 80 0.92 7.34 -7.61
N LYS A 81 -0.21 8.04 -7.47
CA LYS A 81 -0.72 8.96 -8.50
C LYS A 81 0.25 10.11 -8.81
N ARG A 82 0.92 10.64 -7.79
CA ARG A 82 1.94 11.69 -7.95
C ARG A 82 3.18 11.15 -8.65
N ILE A 83 3.66 9.98 -8.25
CA ILE A 83 4.82 9.32 -8.86
C ILE A 83 4.57 9.02 -10.35
N LYS A 84 3.36 8.58 -10.71
CA LYS A 84 3.00 8.32 -12.12
C LYS A 84 3.09 9.57 -13.02
N LYS A 85 2.95 10.77 -12.47
CA LYS A 85 3.09 12.03 -13.21
C LYS A 85 4.55 12.47 -13.44
N LEU A 86 5.49 11.80 -12.79
CA LEU A 86 6.90 12.14 -12.90
C LEU A 86 7.52 11.56 -14.17
N SER A 87 8.56 12.22 -14.69
CA SER A 87 9.39 11.70 -15.76
C SER A 87 10.15 10.43 -15.33
N LYS A 88 10.67 9.69 -16.31
CA LYS A 88 11.46 8.47 -16.04
C LYS A 88 12.65 8.77 -15.11
N ASN A 89 13.39 9.84 -15.36
CA ASN A 89 14.57 10.20 -14.55
C ASN A 89 14.20 10.57 -13.12
N GLN A 90 13.09 11.29 -12.93
CA GLN A 90 12.58 11.63 -11.60
C GLN A 90 12.12 10.40 -10.82
N ARG A 91 11.54 9.39 -11.47
CA ARG A 91 11.19 8.12 -10.82
C ARG A 91 12.41 7.36 -10.36
N ILE A 92 13.45 7.25 -11.20
CA ILE A 92 14.73 6.61 -10.84
C ILE A 92 15.34 7.27 -9.61
N LEU A 93 15.29 8.60 -9.52
CA LEU A 93 15.81 9.32 -8.36
C LEU A 93 15.02 8.99 -7.08
N ILE A 94 13.69 8.93 -7.18
CA ILE A 94 12.83 8.54 -6.03
C ILE A 94 13.13 7.11 -5.59
N ASP A 95 13.23 6.17 -6.52
CA ASP A 95 13.56 4.77 -6.22
C ASP A 95 14.90 4.68 -5.48
N SER A 96 15.93 5.41 -5.94
CA SER A 96 17.24 5.46 -5.27
C SER A 96 17.15 6.04 -3.84
N ILE A 97 16.31 7.05 -3.60
CA ILE A 97 16.11 7.62 -2.26
C ILE A 97 15.41 6.59 -1.36
N ILE A 98 14.37 5.93 -1.85
CA ILE A 98 13.65 4.90 -1.10
C ILE A 98 14.59 3.76 -0.70
N ASP A 99 15.39 3.24 -1.64
CA ASP A 99 16.35 2.16 -1.39
C ASP A 99 17.37 2.56 -0.32
N THR A 100 17.87 3.80 -0.37
CA THR A 100 18.81 4.33 0.62
C THR A 100 18.18 4.42 2.01
N GLU A 101 16.96 4.93 2.14
CA GLU A 101 16.26 5.05 3.42
C GLU A 101 15.91 3.68 4.01
N LEU A 102 15.50 2.71 3.17
CA LEU A 102 15.25 1.34 3.60
C LEU A 102 16.52 0.67 4.12
N ALA A 103 17.66 0.84 3.44
CA ALA A 103 18.93 0.32 3.89
C ALA A 103 19.38 0.93 5.24
N LEU A 104 19.19 2.25 5.42
CA LEU A 104 19.49 2.94 6.67
C LEU A 104 18.58 2.51 7.82
N SER A 105 17.30 2.25 7.56
CA SER A 105 16.37 1.78 8.59
C SER A 105 16.71 0.36 9.05
N ALA A 106 17.06 -0.54 8.11
CA ALA A 106 17.50 -1.90 8.44
C ALA A 106 18.76 -1.89 9.31
N TYR A 107 19.73 -1.00 9.01
CA TYR A 107 20.94 -0.87 9.83
C TYR A 107 20.67 -0.39 11.26
N LYS A 108 19.68 0.51 11.45
CA LYS A 108 19.27 0.97 12.77
C LYS A 108 18.64 -0.14 13.61
N ASP A 109 17.82 -0.98 13.00
CA ASP A 109 17.18 -2.11 13.69
C ASP A 109 18.22 -3.15 14.14
N GLU A 110 19.22 -3.46 13.31
CA GLU A 110 20.33 -4.35 13.70
C GLU A 110 21.19 -3.76 14.85
N SER A 111 21.42 -2.45 14.84
CA SER A 111 22.21 -1.81 15.90
C SER A 111 21.48 -1.76 17.24
N SER A 112 20.14 -1.69 17.26
CA SER A 112 19.35 -1.74 18.49
C SER A 112 19.42 -3.11 19.17
N HIS A 113 19.44 -4.19 18.39
CA HIS A 113 19.58 -5.55 18.92
C HIS A 113 20.97 -5.84 19.50
N THR A 114 22.03 -5.20 19.00
CA THR A 114 23.38 -5.34 19.56
C THR A 114 23.55 -4.58 20.88
N GLU A 115 22.88 -3.44 21.05
CA GLU A 115 22.87 -2.73 22.34
C GLU A 115 22.15 -3.55 23.44
N ASP A 116 21.05 -4.23 23.12
CA ASP A 116 20.35 -5.11 24.06
C ASP A 116 21.17 -6.35 24.44
N LEU A 117 21.92 -6.93 23.50
CA LEU A 117 22.79 -8.07 23.77
C LEU A 117 24.01 -7.70 24.68
N ILE A 118 24.54 -6.50 24.51
CA ILE A 118 25.65 -6.00 25.34
C ILE A 118 25.18 -5.73 26.78
N SER A 119 23.95 -5.25 26.96
CA SER A 119 23.38 -4.99 28.30
C SER A 119 23.14 -6.28 29.10
N VAL A 120 22.86 -7.41 28.41
CA VAL A 120 22.68 -8.73 29.04
C VAL A 120 24.00 -9.40 29.43
N LEU A 121 25.13 -9.03 28.78
CA LEU A 121 26.44 -9.63 28.98
C LEU A 121 27.31 -8.93 30.04
N ILE A 122 26.87 -7.80 30.57
CA ILE A 122 27.57 -7.13 31.68
C ILE A 122 27.02 -7.67 33.00
N PRO A 123 27.75 -8.53 33.74
CA PRO A 123 27.31 -8.93 35.07
C PRO A 123 27.37 -7.73 36.02
N THR A 124 26.22 -7.40 36.63
CA THR A 124 26.13 -6.44 37.72
C THR A 124 26.77 -7.05 39.00
N GLY A 125 28.04 -7.24 38.94
CA GLY A 125 28.83 -7.70 40.11
C GLY A 125 29.88 -6.66 40.47
N ASN A 126 29.91 -6.24 41.74
CA ASN A 126 30.94 -5.39 42.31
C ASN A 126 32.34 -5.87 41.91
N MET A 127 32.98 -5.14 41.01
CA MET A 127 34.41 -5.31 40.75
C MET A 127 35.18 -4.23 41.48
N THR A 128 35.71 -4.59 42.61
CA THR A 128 36.94 -4.02 43.14
C THR A 128 38.08 -4.67 42.36
N ASP A 129 38.99 -3.83 41.89
CA ASP A 129 40.29 -4.08 41.28
C ASP A 129 40.38 -4.27 39.74
N GLY A 130 40.83 -3.21 39.10
CA GLY A 130 41.92 -3.32 38.13
C GLY A 130 41.54 -3.64 36.67
N MET A 131 40.45 -3.12 36.10
CA MET A 131 40.28 -3.17 34.67
C MET A 131 40.02 -1.80 34.03
N ILE A 132 40.86 -1.49 33.04
CA ILE A 132 40.84 -0.27 32.26
C ILE A 132 39.56 -0.24 31.40
N PHE A 133 38.68 0.73 31.66
CA PHE A 133 37.52 1.02 30.82
C PHE A 133 37.98 1.69 29.52
N LEU A 134 37.85 1.00 28.41
CA LEU A 134 37.79 1.64 27.10
C LEU A 134 36.43 2.30 26.92
N GLN A 135 36.33 3.58 27.24
CA GLN A 135 35.19 4.41 26.88
C GLN A 135 35.25 4.70 25.37
N CYS A 136 34.41 4.04 24.57
CA CYS A 136 34.09 4.53 23.24
C CYS A 136 33.30 5.84 23.38
N ARG A 137 33.97 6.98 23.17
CA ARG A 137 33.28 8.27 23.00
C ARG A 137 32.55 8.26 21.68
N LYS A 138 31.25 8.54 21.74
CA LYS A 138 30.45 8.93 20.56
C LYS A 138 31.10 10.18 19.93
N ALA A 139 31.42 10.10 18.64
CA ALA A 139 31.65 11.23 17.77
C ALA A 139 30.33 11.65 17.13
#